data_e620f78320972a197a9f7dcd28a50a4b
#
_entry.id   e620f78320972a197a9f7dcd28a50a4b
#
_cell.length_a   1.000
_cell.length_b   1.000
_cell.length_c   1.000
_cell.angle_alpha   90.00
_cell.angle_beta   90.00
_cell.angle_gamma   90.00
#
_symmetry.space_group_name_H-M   'P 1'
#
loop_
_entity.id
_entity.type
_entity.pdbx_description
1 polymer ?
#
loop_
_entity_poly.entity_id
_entity_poly.type
_entity_poly.pdbx_seq_one_letter_code
_entity_poly.pdbx_strand_id
1 'polypeptide(L)'
;MNPDEMRDASLLELFQLETRTQVQVLNNGLLALEHDPTSAAQLEACMRAAHSLKGAARIVDLHPAVRIAHAMEDCLVAAQEGRLRLQATDIDALLMGTDLLQRVATPGVELGGEIDELVVRLSNAPNAPPAAPAVPPRPPRPSDFLPPIQRVDDPPLAAPAPASAPAPSSLSLI
;
A
#
# COMPACT_ATOMS: atom_id res chain seq x y z
N MET A 1 -21.91 -15.36 36.78
CA MET A 1 -21.07 -14.89 35.71
C MET A 1 -19.83 -14.26 36.32
N ASN A 2 -18.67 -14.86 36.04
CA ASN A 2 -17.40 -14.43 36.60
C ASN A 2 -16.99 -13.08 35.96
N PRO A 3 -16.27 -12.16 36.63
CA PRO A 3 -15.77 -10.90 36.04
C PRO A 3 -14.95 -11.13 34.76
N ASP A 4 -14.19 -12.21 34.66
CA ASP A 4 -13.42 -12.56 33.47
C ASP A 4 -14.33 -12.95 32.30
N GLU A 5 -15.39 -13.74 32.54
CA GLU A 5 -16.37 -14.11 31.51
C GLU A 5 -17.14 -12.88 30.97
N MET A 6 -17.43 -11.89 31.84
CA MET A 6 -18.05 -10.63 31.40
C MET A 6 -17.11 -9.80 30.53
N ARG A 7 -15.82 -9.79 30.86
CA ARG A 7 -14.80 -9.07 30.09
C ARG A 7 -14.61 -9.70 28.73
N ASP A 8 -14.54 -11.03 28.67
CA ASP A 8 -14.38 -11.75 27.40
C ASP A 8 -15.61 -11.57 26.50
N ALA A 9 -16.82 -11.61 27.05
CA ALA A 9 -18.04 -11.32 26.31
C ALA A 9 -18.04 -9.89 25.73
N SER A 10 -17.64 -8.89 26.52
CA SER A 10 -17.55 -7.51 26.05
C SER A 10 -16.48 -7.31 24.98
N LEU A 11 -15.34 -7.99 25.06
CA LEU A 11 -14.29 -7.97 24.05
C LEU A 11 -14.77 -8.60 22.75
N LEU A 12 -15.52 -9.71 22.83
CA LEU A 12 -16.10 -10.35 21.66
C LEU A 12 -17.15 -9.46 20.97
N GLU A 13 -18.00 -8.79 21.73
CA GLU A 13 -18.96 -7.83 21.17
C GLU A 13 -18.26 -6.67 20.46
N LEU A 14 -17.19 -6.15 21.04
CA LEU A 14 -16.36 -5.10 20.42
C LEU A 14 -15.72 -5.61 19.12
N PHE A 15 -15.19 -6.83 19.12
CA PHE A 15 -14.67 -7.47 17.93
C PHE A 15 -15.74 -7.63 16.84
N GLN A 16 -16.95 -8.03 17.19
CA GLN A 16 -18.06 -8.15 16.24
C GLN A 16 -18.42 -6.80 15.61
N LEU A 17 -18.40 -5.72 16.39
CA LEU A 17 -18.67 -4.36 15.89
C LEU A 17 -17.57 -3.91 14.92
N GLU A 18 -16.30 -4.10 15.29
CA GLU A 18 -15.15 -3.82 14.44
C GLU A 18 -15.21 -4.64 13.15
N THR A 19 -15.51 -5.93 13.25
CA THR A 19 -15.66 -6.81 12.09
C THR A 19 -16.69 -6.28 11.10
N ARG A 20 -17.87 -5.87 11.58
CA ARG A 20 -18.92 -5.29 10.72
C ARG A 20 -18.43 -4.05 9.98
N THR A 21 -17.72 -3.17 10.68
CA THR A 21 -17.18 -1.93 10.11
C THR A 21 -16.13 -2.22 9.04
N GLN A 22 -15.15 -3.06 9.37
CA GLN A 22 -14.04 -3.35 8.45
C GLN A 22 -14.48 -4.20 7.25
N VAL A 23 -15.42 -5.12 7.44
CA VAL A 23 -15.98 -5.91 6.34
C VAL A 23 -16.74 -5.01 5.34
N GLN A 24 -17.40 -3.96 5.77
CA GLN A 24 -17.99 -2.99 4.83
C GLN A 24 -16.92 -2.29 3.99
N VAL A 25 -15.81 -1.89 4.60
CA VAL A 25 -14.68 -1.30 3.88
C VAL A 25 -14.09 -2.29 2.88
N LEU A 26 -13.88 -3.54 3.30
CA LEU A 26 -13.38 -4.61 2.43
C LEU A 26 -14.32 -4.86 1.25
N ASN A 27 -15.62 -5.07 1.50
CA ASN A 27 -16.57 -5.35 0.44
C ASN A 27 -16.63 -4.21 -0.59
N ASN A 28 -16.69 -2.96 -0.14
CA ASN A 28 -16.72 -1.81 -1.05
C ASN A 28 -15.42 -1.69 -1.85
N GLY A 29 -14.28 -1.88 -1.19
CA GLY A 29 -12.96 -1.83 -1.83
C GLY A 29 -12.75 -2.97 -2.82
N LEU A 30 -13.13 -4.20 -2.47
CA LEU A 30 -13.00 -5.38 -3.34
C LEU A 30 -13.88 -5.28 -4.58
N LEU A 31 -15.12 -4.79 -4.46
CA LEU A 31 -15.99 -4.52 -5.60
C LEU A 31 -15.42 -3.43 -6.52
N ALA A 32 -14.76 -2.41 -5.96
CA ALA A 32 -14.07 -1.41 -6.76
C ALA A 32 -12.84 -1.99 -7.46
N LEU A 33 -12.09 -2.89 -6.79
CA LEU A 33 -10.93 -3.59 -7.36
C LEU A 33 -11.32 -4.58 -8.47
N GLU A 34 -12.55 -5.07 -8.51
CA GLU A 34 -13.07 -5.86 -9.62
C GLU A 34 -13.06 -5.07 -10.94
N HIS A 35 -13.33 -3.76 -10.86
CA HIS A 35 -13.32 -2.85 -12.02
C HIS A 35 -11.92 -2.29 -12.30
N ASP A 36 -11.15 -1.98 -11.26
CA ASP A 36 -9.78 -1.48 -11.37
C ASP A 36 -8.86 -2.21 -10.38
N PRO A 37 -8.31 -3.38 -10.75
CA PRO A 37 -7.42 -4.19 -9.89
C PRO A 37 -6.12 -3.50 -9.49
N THR A 38 -5.80 -2.35 -10.08
CA THR A 38 -4.56 -1.60 -9.85
C THR A 38 -4.77 -0.34 -9.00
N SER A 39 -5.98 -0.09 -8.55
CA SER A 39 -6.30 1.08 -7.73
C SER A 39 -5.56 1.06 -6.40
N ALA A 40 -4.47 1.85 -6.29
CA ALA A 40 -3.65 1.92 -5.10
C ALA A 40 -4.44 2.32 -3.84
N ALA A 41 -5.41 3.23 -4.00
CA ALA A 41 -6.24 3.70 -2.90
C ALA A 41 -7.13 2.57 -2.35
N GLN A 42 -7.72 1.74 -3.21
CA GLN A 42 -8.58 0.64 -2.80
C GLN A 42 -7.75 -0.52 -2.20
N LEU A 43 -6.60 -0.84 -2.81
CA LEU A 43 -5.66 -1.83 -2.26
C LEU A 43 -5.21 -1.44 -0.85
N GLU A 44 -4.83 -0.17 -0.64
CA GLU A 44 -4.42 0.33 0.67
C GLU A 44 -5.56 0.27 1.69
N ALA A 45 -6.77 0.69 1.32
CA ALA A 45 -7.94 0.65 2.20
C ALA A 45 -8.28 -0.78 2.62
N CYS A 46 -8.29 -1.74 1.68
CA CYS A 46 -8.56 -3.14 1.95
C CYS A 46 -7.46 -3.78 2.82
N MET A 47 -6.19 -3.49 2.53
CA MET A 47 -5.05 -4.00 3.31
C MET A 47 -5.13 -3.51 4.77
N ARG A 48 -5.41 -2.22 4.98
CA ARG A 48 -5.57 -1.65 6.33
C ARG A 48 -6.73 -2.27 7.08
N ALA A 49 -7.86 -2.51 6.41
CA ALA A 49 -9.02 -3.15 7.01
C ALA A 49 -8.71 -4.61 7.43
N ALA A 50 -8.05 -5.40 6.58
CA ALA A 50 -7.59 -6.74 6.91
C ALA A 50 -6.59 -6.74 8.08
N HIS A 51 -5.65 -5.80 8.08
CA HIS A 51 -4.69 -5.63 9.17
C HIS A 51 -5.37 -5.29 10.50
N SER A 52 -6.36 -4.38 10.50
CA SER A 52 -7.15 -4.03 11.70
C SER A 52 -7.88 -5.25 12.26
N LEU A 53 -8.54 -6.02 11.38
CA LEU A 53 -9.23 -7.25 11.77
C LEU A 53 -8.28 -8.31 12.36
N LYS A 54 -7.10 -8.50 11.78
CA LYS A 54 -6.08 -9.39 12.33
C LYS A 54 -5.66 -8.97 13.74
N GLY A 55 -5.45 -7.66 13.94
CA GLY A 55 -5.12 -7.10 15.25
C GLY A 55 -6.23 -7.30 16.29
N ALA A 56 -7.47 -6.96 15.92
CA ALA A 56 -8.64 -7.15 16.78
C ALA A 56 -8.88 -8.62 17.13
N ALA A 57 -8.76 -9.53 16.16
CA ALA A 57 -8.91 -10.96 16.39
C ALA A 57 -7.86 -11.54 17.36
N ARG A 58 -6.63 -11.00 17.35
CA ARG A 58 -5.59 -11.38 18.31
C ARG A 58 -5.92 -10.96 19.74
N ILE A 59 -6.54 -9.80 19.91
CA ILE A 59 -6.91 -9.28 21.24
C ILE A 59 -7.96 -10.19 21.92
N VAL A 60 -8.87 -10.74 21.12
CA VAL A 60 -9.94 -11.65 21.60
C VAL A 60 -9.57 -13.13 21.49
N ASP A 61 -8.32 -13.44 21.17
CA ASP A 61 -7.79 -14.81 21.01
C ASP A 61 -8.58 -15.67 20.02
N LEU A 62 -9.15 -15.06 18.98
CA LEU A 62 -9.96 -15.73 17.97
C LEU A 62 -9.08 -16.20 16.80
N HIS A 63 -8.31 -17.27 17.01
CA HIS A 63 -7.35 -17.81 16.06
C HIS A 63 -7.89 -18.04 14.64
N PRO A 64 -9.12 -18.56 14.42
CA PRO A 64 -9.68 -18.69 13.08
C PRO A 64 -9.76 -17.36 12.34
N ALA A 65 -10.22 -16.29 13.00
CA ALA A 65 -10.28 -14.96 12.40
C ALA A 65 -8.89 -14.40 12.10
N VAL A 66 -7.90 -14.65 12.96
CA VAL A 66 -6.49 -14.26 12.70
C VAL A 66 -5.98 -14.89 11.41
N ARG A 67 -6.26 -16.19 11.20
CA ARG A 67 -5.82 -16.91 9.99
C ARG A 67 -6.45 -16.34 8.72
N ILE A 68 -7.76 -16.08 8.74
CA ILE A 68 -8.48 -15.49 7.61
C ILE A 68 -7.90 -14.11 7.29
N ALA A 69 -7.87 -13.21 8.28
CA ALA A 69 -7.42 -11.83 8.08
C ALA A 69 -5.95 -11.77 7.64
N HIS A 70 -5.09 -12.66 8.12
CA HIS A 70 -3.69 -12.76 7.71
C HIS A 70 -3.56 -13.16 6.24
N ALA A 71 -4.26 -14.22 5.80
CA ALA A 71 -4.22 -14.63 4.41
C ALA A 71 -4.74 -13.54 3.45
N MET A 72 -5.79 -12.82 3.84
CA MET A 72 -6.32 -11.69 3.08
C MET A 72 -5.30 -10.55 2.99
N GLU A 73 -4.68 -10.20 4.12
CA GLU A 73 -3.65 -9.14 4.17
C GLU A 73 -2.47 -9.48 3.27
N ASP A 74 -1.94 -10.71 3.33
CA ASP A 74 -0.80 -11.15 2.52
C ASP A 74 -1.10 -11.07 1.02
N CYS A 75 -2.31 -11.46 0.60
CA CYS A 75 -2.77 -11.34 -0.78
C CYS A 75 -2.84 -9.87 -1.23
N LEU A 76 -3.43 -8.99 -0.40
CA LEU A 76 -3.58 -7.57 -0.70
C LEU A 76 -2.22 -6.83 -0.71
N VAL A 77 -1.30 -7.19 0.20
CA VAL A 77 0.07 -6.68 0.21
C VAL A 77 0.81 -7.09 -1.06
N ALA A 78 0.69 -8.35 -1.48
CA ALA A 78 1.30 -8.83 -2.71
C ALA A 78 0.78 -8.07 -3.94
N ALA A 79 -0.52 -7.73 -3.96
CA ALA A 79 -1.11 -6.92 -5.01
C ALA A 79 -0.62 -5.47 -4.96
N GLN A 80 -0.53 -4.87 -3.78
CA GLN A 80 -0.04 -3.50 -3.59
C GLN A 80 1.43 -3.34 -4.00
N GLU A 81 2.25 -4.35 -3.74
CA GLU A 81 3.66 -4.38 -4.13
C GLU A 81 3.87 -4.75 -5.61
N GLY A 82 2.80 -5.02 -6.35
CA GLY A 82 2.85 -5.42 -7.75
C GLY A 82 3.38 -6.84 -7.99
N ARG A 83 3.51 -7.65 -6.94
CA ARG A 83 3.90 -9.07 -7.02
C ARG A 83 2.75 -9.96 -7.47
N LEU A 84 1.52 -9.50 -7.28
CA LEU A 84 0.30 -10.16 -7.70
C LEU A 84 -0.58 -9.17 -8.45
N ARG A 85 -1.17 -9.61 -9.56
CA ARG A 85 -2.28 -8.89 -10.19
C ARG A 85 -3.58 -9.62 -9.87
N LEU A 86 -4.44 -8.98 -9.08
CA LEU A 86 -5.72 -9.56 -8.68
C LEU A 86 -6.55 -9.95 -9.90
N GLN A 87 -7.00 -11.19 -9.90
CA GLN A 87 -7.95 -11.73 -10.87
C GLN A 87 -9.34 -11.80 -10.22
N ALA A 88 -10.38 -12.00 -11.01
CA ALA A 88 -11.73 -12.17 -10.49
C ALA A 88 -11.80 -13.29 -9.43
N THR A 89 -11.09 -14.39 -9.65
CA THR A 89 -11.01 -15.51 -8.70
C THR A 89 -10.36 -15.15 -7.37
N ASP A 90 -9.41 -14.22 -7.37
CA ASP A 90 -8.76 -13.73 -6.15
C ASP A 90 -9.71 -12.81 -5.38
N ILE A 91 -10.43 -11.97 -6.10
CA ILE A 91 -11.46 -11.09 -5.51
C ILE A 91 -12.60 -11.91 -4.92
N ASP A 92 -13.07 -12.96 -5.60
CA ASP A 92 -14.06 -13.91 -5.08
C ASP A 92 -13.57 -14.58 -3.80
N ALA A 93 -12.30 -15.00 -3.76
CA ALA A 93 -11.71 -15.58 -2.55
C ALA A 93 -11.62 -14.58 -1.40
N LEU A 94 -11.25 -13.31 -1.68
CA LEU A 94 -11.24 -12.25 -0.68
C LEU A 94 -12.64 -11.92 -0.16
N LEU A 95 -13.65 -11.91 -1.01
CA LEU A 95 -15.06 -11.75 -0.61
C LEU A 95 -15.54 -12.92 0.24
N MET A 96 -15.16 -14.16 -0.09
CA MET A 96 -15.42 -15.33 0.76
C MET A 96 -14.76 -15.14 2.14
N GLY A 97 -13.56 -14.58 2.20
CA GLY A 97 -12.87 -14.23 3.44
C GLY A 97 -13.67 -13.26 4.30
N THR A 98 -14.31 -12.24 3.71
CA THR A 98 -15.16 -11.30 4.45
C THR A 98 -16.39 -11.97 5.06
N ASP A 99 -17.01 -12.90 4.33
CA ASP A 99 -18.14 -13.69 4.84
C ASP A 99 -17.71 -14.60 6.01
N LEU A 100 -16.58 -15.29 5.85
CA LEU A 100 -16.04 -16.14 6.91
C LEU A 100 -15.68 -15.35 8.17
N LEU A 101 -15.14 -14.13 8.04
CA LEU A 101 -14.85 -13.25 9.18
C LEU A 101 -16.11 -12.87 9.97
N GLN A 102 -17.23 -12.64 9.29
CA GLN A 102 -18.51 -12.38 9.95
C GLN A 102 -19.05 -13.62 10.66
N ARG A 103 -18.93 -14.79 10.02
CA ARG A 103 -19.43 -16.04 10.56
C ARG A 103 -18.61 -16.54 11.75
N VAL A 104 -17.29 -16.42 11.70
CA VAL A 104 -16.40 -16.86 12.78
C VAL A 104 -16.52 -15.97 14.03
N ALA A 105 -16.97 -14.74 13.88
CA ALA A 105 -17.29 -13.86 15.00
C ALA A 105 -18.56 -14.31 15.77
N THR A 106 -19.31 -15.28 15.24
CA THR A 106 -20.51 -15.83 15.87
C THR A 106 -20.14 -17.07 16.67
N PRO A 107 -20.40 -17.13 17.97
CA PRO A 107 -20.08 -18.29 18.81
C PRO A 107 -20.73 -19.57 18.30
N GLY A 108 -20.00 -20.69 18.36
CA GLY A 108 -20.51 -22.03 18.06
C GLY A 108 -20.53 -22.42 16.58
N VAL A 109 -19.91 -21.62 15.71
CA VAL A 109 -19.75 -21.95 14.28
C VAL A 109 -18.40 -22.60 14.05
N GLU A 110 -18.40 -23.83 13.52
CA GLU A 110 -17.18 -24.52 13.10
C GLU A 110 -16.94 -24.31 11.60
N LEU A 111 -15.82 -23.66 11.24
CA LEU A 111 -15.49 -23.26 9.88
C LEU A 111 -14.10 -23.77 9.43
N GLY A 112 -13.51 -24.72 10.15
CA GLY A 112 -12.13 -25.14 9.94
C GLY A 112 -11.81 -25.50 8.49
N GLY A 113 -12.65 -26.30 7.83
CA GLY A 113 -12.46 -26.70 6.44
C GLY A 113 -12.58 -25.56 5.44
N GLU A 114 -13.55 -24.65 5.64
CA GLU A 114 -13.75 -23.49 4.79
C GLU A 114 -12.56 -22.49 4.91
N ILE A 115 -12.02 -22.36 6.12
CA ILE A 115 -10.84 -21.51 6.36
C ILE A 115 -9.60 -22.10 5.70
N ASP A 116 -9.40 -23.42 5.79
CA ASP A 116 -8.26 -24.07 5.15
C ASP A 116 -8.33 -23.92 3.63
N GLU A 117 -9.52 -24.09 3.03
CA GLU A 117 -9.73 -23.87 1.62
C GLU A 117 -9.42 -22.43 1.20
N LEU A 118 -9.92 -21.44 1.97
CA LEU A 118 -9.64 -20.02 1.72
C LEU A 118 -8.14 -19.73 1.73
N VAL A 119 -7.45 -20.20 2.79
CA VAL A 119 -6.00 -19.95 2.95
C VAL A 119 -5.23 -20.55 1.78
N VAL A 120 -5.58 -21.76 1.35
CA VAL A 120 -4.96 -22.40 0.18
C VAL A 120 -5.22 -21.61 -1.10
N ARG A 121 -6.45 -21.14 -1.32
CA ARG A 121 -6.79 -20.33 -2.50
C ARG A 121 -5.99 -19.03 -2.55
N LEU A 122 -5.94 -18.27 -1.45
CA LEU A 122 -5.22 -17.00 -1.40
C LEU A 122 -3.69 -17.18 -1.47
N SER A 123 -3.16 -18.29 -0.94
CA SER A 123 -1.72 -18.61 -1.02
C SER A 123 -1.29 -19.10 -2.40
N ASN A 124 -2.20 -19.73 -3.16
CA ASN A 124 -1.95 -20.24 -4.50
C ASN A 124 -2.34 -19.25 -5.61
N ALA A 125 -2.76 -18.03 -5.26
CA ALA A 125 -2.93 -16.97 -6.24
C ALA A 125 -1.67 -16.91 -7.12
N PRO A 126 -1.79 -17.04 -8.46
CA PRO A 126 -0.64 -17.27 -9.33
C PRO A 126 0.37 -16.14 -9.15
N ASN A 127 1.49 -16.49 -8.56
CA ASN A 127 2.63 -15.63 -8.26
C ASN A 127 3.46 -15.40 -9.55
N ALA A 128 2.79 -15.04 -10.63
CA ALA A 128 3.42 -14.62 -11.85
C ALA A 128 3.12 -13.14 -12.07
N PRO A 129 4.13 -12.25 -11.90
CA PRO A 129 3.99 -10.94 -12.48
C PRO A 129 3.77 -11.14 -13.99
N PRO A 130 2.71 -10.57 -14.60
CA PRO A 130 2.71 -10.45 -16.05
C PRO A 130 4.01 -9.73 -16.38
N ALA A 131 4.80 -10.29 -17.31
CA ALA A 131 5.97 -9.62 -17.83
C ALA A 131 5.57 -8.17 -18.07
N ALA A 132 6.20 -7.24 -17.38
CA ALA A 132 5.96 -5.83 -17.59
C ALA A 132 6.03 -5.61 -19.09
N PRO A 133 5.06 -4.97 -19.75
CA PRO A 133 5.20 -4.66 -21.16
C PRO A 133 6.55 -3.97 -21.27
N ALA A 134 7.43 -4.54 -22.08
CA ALA A 134 8.76 -3.99 -22.29
C ALA A 134 8.56 -2.51 -22.60
N VAL A 135 8.94 -1.65 -21.67
CA VAL A 135 8.92 -0.20 -21.91
C VAL A 135 9.81 -0.04 -23.13
N PRO A 136 9.29 0.41 -24.28
CA PRO A 136 10.14 0.62 -25.44
C PRO A 136 11.29 1.51 -24.99
N PRO A 137 12.53 1.24 -25.41
CA PRO A 137 13.66 2.04 -25.01
C PRO A 137 13.31 3.51 -25.25
N ARG A 138 13.39 4.32 -24.18
CA ARG A 138 13.10 5.73 -24.25
C ARG A 138 13.96 6.33 -25.36
N PRO A 139 13.39 7.02 -26.36
CA PRO A 139 14.21 7.67 -27.37
C PRO A 139 15.27 8.54 -26.67
N PRO A 140 16.52 8.52 -27.14
CA PRO A 140 17.58 9.31 -26.53
C PRO A 140 17.15 10.77 -26.45
N ARG A 141 17.36 11.39 -25.30
CA ARG A 141 17.04 12.80 -25.12
C ARG A 141 17.99 13.62 -25.98
N PRO A 142 17.58 14.79 -26.51
CA PRO A 142 18.46 15.68 -27.27
C PRO A 142 19.75 16.03 -26.54
N SER A 143 19.76 15.97 -25.20
CA SER A 143 20.93 16.20 -24.36
C SER A 143 22.00 15.10 -24.42
N ASP A 144 21.66 13.91 -24.93
CA ASP A 144 22.61 12.80 -25.04
C ASP A 144 23.52 12.93 -26.30
N PHE A 145 23.28 13.94 -27.15
CA PHE A 145 24.04 14.26 -28.34
C PHE A 145 24.96 15.46 -28.18
N LEU A 146 25.25 15.91 -26.97
CA LEU A 146 26.26 16.96 -26.78
C LEU A 146 27.63 16.36 -27.08
N PRO A 147 28.36 16.88 -28.09
CA PRO A 147 29.73 16.47 -28.33
C PRO A 147 30.60 16.84 -27.11
N PRO A 148 31.67 16.07 -26.84
CA PRO A 148 32.56 16.39 -25.74
C PRO A 148 33.05 17.82 -25.86
N ILE A 149 32.82 18.61 -24.80
CA ILE A 149 33.31 19.98 -24.69
C ILE A 149 34.84 19.87 -24.75
N GLN A 150 35.42 20.27 -25.87
CA GLN A 150 36.85 20.51 -25.95
C GLN A 150 37.16 21.67 -24.99
N ARG A 151 37.98 21.40 -23.99
CA ARG A 151 38.55 22.42 -23.13
C ARG A 151 39.41 23.29 -24.04
N VAL A 152 38.94 24.49 -24.36
CA VAL A 152 39.77 25.55 -24.87
C VAL A 152 40.61 26.02 -23.69
N ASP A 153 41.90 25.83 -23.82
CA ASP A 153 42.90 26.34 -22.86
C ASP A 153 42.67 27.84 -22.64
N ASP A 154 42.48 28.21 -21.37
CA ASP A 154 42.42 29.60 -20.94
C ASP A 154 43.70 30.32 -21.29
N PRO A 155 43.64 31.49 -21.94
CA PRO A 155 44.80 32.36 -22.05
C PRO A 155 45.16 32.98 -20.69
N PRO A 156 46.46 33.25 -20.42
CA PRO A 156 46.90 33.66 -19.09
C PRO A 156 46.37 35.07 -18.72
N LEU A 157 46.02 35.16 -17.45
CA LEU A 157 45.58 36.34 -16.74
C LEU A 157 46.55 37.49 -16.95
N ALA A 158 46.14 38.56 -17.63
CA ALA A 158 46.86 39.85 -17.68
C ALA A 158 46.65 40.60 -16.36
N ALA A 159 47.76 41.09 -15.81
CA ALA A 159 47.88 41.79 -14.54
C ALA A 159 47.06 43.07 -14.46
N PRO A 160 46.69 43.54 -13.28
CA PRO A 160 45.90 44.77 -13.11
C PRO A 160 46.74 46.00 -13.24
N ALA A 161 46.28 47.02 -14.02
CA ALA A 161 46.83 48.35 -14.05
C ALA A 161 46.25 49.25 -12.93
N PRO A 162 46.99 50.19 -12.41
CA PRO A 162 46.72 50.79 -11.12
C PRO A 162 45.67 51.93 -11.14
N ALA A 163 45.23 52.21 -9.94
CA ALA A 163 44.30 53.23 -9.53
C ALA A 163 44.61 54.64 -10.04
N SER A 164 43.58 55.37 -10.39
CA SER A 164 43.56 56.84 -10.35
C SER A 164 42.32 57.28 -9.57
N ALA A 165 42.54 57.82 -8.41
CA ALA A 165 41.62 58.66 -7.68
C ALA A 165 42.03 60.15 -8.04
N PRO A 166 41.42 61.21 -7.51
CA PRO A 166 40.06 61.44 -7.04
C PRO A 166 39.47 62.81 -7.45
N ALA A 167 38.30 63.11 -6.93
CA ALA A 167 37.85 64.39 -6.40
C ALA A 167 37.10 65.36 -7.32
N PRO A 168 36.56 66.46 -6.77
CA PRO A 168 35.64 66.50 -5.66
C PRO A 168 34.39 67.35 -5.92
N SER A 169 33.48 67.41 -4.95
CA SER A 169 32.68 68.53 -4.51
C SER A 169 31.78 69.32 -5.49
N SER A 170 30.56 69.44 -5.13
CA SER A 170 29.80 70.64 -4.82
C SER A 170 28.40 70.27 -4.45
N LEU A 171 27.93 70.43 -3.23
CA LEU A 171 27.31 71.60 -2.62
C LEU A 171 26.30 72.32 -3.52
N SER A 172 25.08 72.23 -3.13
CA SER A 172 24.10 73.30 -2.86
C SER A 172 22.73 72.70 -2.69
N LEU A 173 22.15 72.76 -1.51
CA LEU A 173 21.30 73.85 -1.00
C LEU A 173 20.09 74.16 -1.90
N ILE A 174 18.98 73.78 -1.56
CA ILE A 174 17.84 74.53 -1.00
C ILE A 174 16.77 73.50 -0.59
#